data_5694460a0f516313ea355d328ad4489d
#
_entry.id   5694460a0f516313ea355d328ad4489d
#
_cell.length_a   1.000
_cell.length_b   1.000
_cell.length_c   1.000
_cell.angle_alpha   90.00
_cell.angle_beta   90.00
_cell.angle_gamma   90.00
#
_symmetry.space_group_name_H-M   'P 1'
#
loop_
_entity.id
_entity.type
_entity.pdbx_description
1 polymer ?
#
loop_
_entity_poly.entity_id
_entity_poly.type
_entity_poly.pdbx_seq_one_letter_code
_entity_poly.pdbx_strand_id
1 'polypeptide(L)'
;MSLRERKIEKDIKARQNVEKKMAEREQKQREMEERERKEKERRANLRPEQRAEEDKKRRKKKAIGWSIFAVIILIIGIAIFVNGPKWEEEDRQQQAAEQVKIDNASKDLRNYCRRAYGGESDKPMDELLPYEYMISKLGFINRYTVEMRLQIDYDTDKDIAEYAADNFGRLIGCGYKPKDPDFSLMNVEVTDGAGNLMAHAPFRDCHGQPL
;
A
#
# COMPACT_ATOMS: atom_id res chain seq x y z
N MET A 1 30.71 -6.05 -13.68
CA MET A 1 30.09 -6.29 -12.35
C MET A 1 28.71 -6.90 -12.56
N SER A 2 28.52 -8.15 -12.14
CA SER A 2 27.27 -8.88 -12.37
C SER A 2 26.14 -8.37 -11.46
N LEU A 3 24.88 -8.60 -11.84
CA LEU A 3 23.71 -8.26 -11.01
C LEU A 3 23.79 -8.92 -9.62
N ARG A 4 24.38 -10.08 -9.53
CA ARG A 4 24.59 -10.85 -8.29
C ARG A 4 25.58 -10.15 -7.34
N GLU A 5 26.68 -9.61 -7.87
CA GLU A 5 27.68 -8.87 -7.08
C GLU A 5 27.13 -7.58 -6.52
N ARG A 6 26.31 -6.84 -7.29
CA ARG A 6 25.63 -5.62 -6.81
C ARG A 6 24.64 -5.90 -5.70
N LYS A 7 23.94 -7.04 -5.72
CA LYS A 7 23.01 -7.43 -4.66
C LYS A 7 23.75 -7.76 -3.35
N ILE A 8 24.83 -8.54 -3.45
CA ILE A 8 25.68 -8.89 -2.30
C ILE A 8 26.27 -7.61 -1.67
N GLU A 9 26.77 -6.68 -2.47
CA GLU A 9 27.33 -5.42 -1.97
C GLU A 9 26.28 -4.56 -1.23
N LYS A 10 25.04 -4.50 -1.73
CA LYS A 10 23.93 -3.82 -1.03
C LYS A 10 23.58 -4.47 0.29
N ASP A 11 23.56 -5.80 0.36
CA ASP A 11 23.25 -6.53 1.58
C ASP A 11 24.36 -6.35 2.64
N ILE A 12 25.62 -6.33 2.22
CA ILE A 12 26.75 -6.04 3.12
C ILE A 12 26.66 -4.61 3.68
N LYS A 13 26.41 -3.61 2.83
CA LYS A 13 26.22 -2.21 3.27
C LYS A 13 25.02 -2.04 4.21
N ALA A 14 23.93 -2.77 3.95
CA ALA A 14 22.77 -2.75 4.82
C ALA A 14 23.08 -3.32 6.21
N ARG A 15 23.79 -4.47 6.28
CA ARG A 15 24.23 -5.06 7.55
C ARG A 15 25.17 -4.14 8.34
N GLN A 16 26.16 -3.54 7.68
CA GLN A 16 27.09 -2.59 8.31
C GLN A 16 26.34 -1.37 8.87
N ASN A 17 25.33 -0.85 8.17
CA ASN A 17 24.51 0.25 8.67
C ASN A 17 23.67 -0.13 9.89
N VAL A 18 23.16 -1.36 9.95
CA VAL A 18 22.42 -1.87 11.11
C VAL A 18 23.36 -2.02 12.30
N GLU A 19 24.54 -2.63 12.12
CA GLU A 19 25.55 -2.77 13.19
C GLU A 19 25.99 -1.42 13.74
N LYS A 20 26.25 -0.44 12.85
CA LYS A 20 26.61 0.92 13.29
C LYS A 20 25.50 1.58 14.11
N LYS A 21 24.23 1.45 13.69
CA LYS A 21 23.09 1.96 14.47
C LYS A 21 22.91 1.25 15.81
N MET A 22 23.19 -0.04 15.87
CA MET A 22 23.14 -0.79 17.12
C MET A 22 24.24 -0.32 18.08
N ALA A 23 25.49 -0.20 17.60
CA ALA A 23 26.61 0.31 18.39
C ALA A 23 26.35 1.74 18.91
N GLU A 24 25.79 2.64 18.09
CA GLU A 24 25.40 3.99 18.54
C GLU A 24 24.32 3.98 19.62
N ARG A 25 23.36 3.04 19.54
CA ARG A 25 22.33 2.89 20.58
C ARG A 25 22.91 2.36 21.88
N GLU A 26 23.78 1.37 21.83
CA GLU A 26 24.46 0.84 23.01
C GLU A 26 25.35 1.90 23.66
N GLN A 27 26.08 2.69 22.86
CA GLN A 27 26.89 3.78 23.39
C GLN A 27 26.03 4.83 24.10
N LYS A 28 24.92 5.26 23.50
CA LYS A 28 23.97 6.20 24.12
C LYS A 28 23.35 5.63 25.40
N GLN A 29 23.08 4.33 25.42
CA GLN A 29 22.54 3.67 26.61
C GLN A 29 23.57 3.66 27.75
N ARG A 30 24.82 3.31 27.47
CA ARG A 30 25.92 3.35 28.46
C ARG A 30 26.16 4.77 28.98
N GLU A 31 26.13 5.79 28.10
CA GLU A 31 26.27 7.19 28.53
C GLU A 31 25.09 7.62 29.42
N MET A 32 23.85 7.19 29.13
CA MET A 32 22.72 7.48 30.00
C MET A 32 22.86 6.81 31.38
N GLU A 33 23.23 5.54 31.42
CA GLU A 33 23.45 4.80 32.67
C GLU A 33 24.55 5.44 33.52
N GLU A 34 25.64 5.88 32.89
CA GLU A 34 26.74 6.57 33.59
C GLU A 34 26.28 7.91 34.15
N ARG A 35 25.48 8.70 33.37
CA ARG A 35 24.90 9.96 33.86
C ARG A 35 23.95 9.73 35.03
N GLU A 36 23.11 8.70 34.99
CA GLU A 36 22.22 8.34 36.08
C GLU A 36 22.98 7.93 37.32
N ARG A 37 24.08 7.17 37.17
CA ARG A 37 24.95 6.75 38.28
C ARG A 37 25.59 7.95 38.95
N LYS A 38 26.20 8.85 38.15
CA LYS A 38 26.80 10.10 38.66
C LYS A 38 25.77 10.99 39.36
N GLU A 39 24.55 11.04 38.85
CA GLU A 39 23.48 11.82 39.45
C GLU A 39 22.99 11.20 40.76
N LYS A 40 22.88 9.87 40.85
CA LYS A 40 22.56 9.16 42.10
C LYS A 40 23.62 9.38 43.15
N GLU A 41 24.91 9.30 42.80
CA GLU A 41 26.03 9.56 43.70
C GLU A 41 26.03 11.03 44.18
N ARG A 42 25.84 11.98 43.27
CA ARG A 42 25.73 13.39 43.65
C ARG A 42 24.58 13.62 44.63
N ARG A 43 23.41 13.01 44.40
CA ARG A 43 22.27 13.09 45.30
C ARG A 43 22.52 12.46 46.67
N ALA A 44 23.25 11.35 46.68
CA ALA A 44 23.61 10.69 47.94
C ALA A 44 24.46 11.59 48.85
N ASN A 45 25.31 12.42 48.25
CA ASN A 45 26.23 13.33 48.95
C ASN A 45 25.61 14.69 49.35
N LEU A 46 24.36 15.00 48.94
CA LEU A 46 23.70 16.23 49.31
C LEU A 46 23.16 16.18 50.75
N ARG A 47 23.23 17.31 51.48
CA ARG A 47 22.58 17.45 52.80
C ARG A 47 21.04 17.33 52.66
N PRO A 48 20.35 16.88 53.74
CA PRO A 48 18.89 16.69 53.67
C PRO A 48 18.11 17.93 53.21
N GLU A 49 18.50 19.10 53.64
CA GLU A 49 17.89 20.38 53.25
C GLU A 49 18.04 20.68 51.75
N GLN A 50 19.23 20.44 51.22
CA GLN A 50 19.53 20.64 49.80
C GLN A 50 18.78 19.63 48.92
N ARG A 51 18.57 18.41 49.38
CA ARG A 51 17.75 17.40 48.70
C ARG A 51 16.29 17.87 48.62
N ALA A 52 15.74 18.41 49.71
CA ALA A 52 14.38 18.90 49.76
C ALA A 52 14.15 20.07 48.77
N GLU A 53 15.12 20.99 48.67
CA GLU A 53 15.06 22.10 47.68
C GLU A 53 15.17 21.60 46.23
N GLU A 54 16.06 20.67 45.91
CA GLU A 54 16.15 20.09 44.59
C GLU A 54 14.89 19.34 44.20
N ASP A 55 14.28 18.58 45.11
CA ASP A 55 13.05 17.86 44.87
C ASP A 55 11.85 18.84 44.65
N LYS A 56 11.83 19.95 45.37
CA LYS A 56 10.86 21.04 45.13
C LYS A 56 11.01 21.66 43.73
N LYS A 57 12.24 21.94 43.31
CA LYS A 57 12.57 22.46 41.98
C LYS A 57 12.23 21.45 40.87
N ARG A 58 12.47 20.16 41.08
CA ARG A 58 12.11 19.10 40.12
C ARG A 58 10.60 18.92 39.99
N ARG A 59 9.86 18.94 41.10
CA ARG A 59 8.38 18.88 41.07
C ARG A 59 7.80 20.07 40.28
N LYS A 60 8.31 21.29 40.49
CA LYS A 60 7.89 22.46 39.70
C LYS A 60 8.22 22.32 38.21
N LYS A 61 9.43 21.85 37.84
CA LYS A 61 9.80 21.63 36.43
C LYS A 61 8.92 20.54 35.78
N LYS A 62 8.64 19.44 36.51
CA LYS A 62 7.72 18.39 36.02
C LYS A 62 6.29 18.93 35.83
N ALA A 63 5.78 19.72 36.78
CA ALA A 63 4.45 20.31 36.69
C ALA A 63 4.35 21.25 35.46
N ILE A 64 5.37 22.08 35.21
CA ILE A 64 5.43 22.95 34.02
C ILE A 64 5.49 22.11 32.74
N GLY A 65 6.31 21.06 32.70
CA GLY A 65 6.40 20.15 31.56
C GLY A 65 5.05 19.48 31.24
N TRP A 66 4.34 19.00 32.26
CA TRP A 66 3.00 18.42 32.12
C TRP A 66 1.95 19.44 31.65
N SER A 67 2.02 20.69 32.12
CA SER A 67 1.12 21.77 31.66
C SER A 67 1.33 22.08 30.19
N ILE A 68 2.58 22.18 29.73
CA ILE A 68 2.90 22.42 28.31
C ILE A 68 2.40 21.25 27.46
N PHE A 69 2.61 20.01 27.90
CA PHE A 69 2.15 18.82 27.19
C PHE A 69 0.63 18.77 27.08
N ALA A 70 -0.10 19.11 28.17
CA ALA A 70 -1.54 19.20 28.16
C ALA A 70 -2.08 20.25 27.18
N VAL A 71 -1.42 21.42 27.11
CA VAL A 71 -1.78 22.49 26.15
C VAL A 71 -1.54 22.01 24.70
N ILE A 72 -0.43 21.34 24.43
CA ILE A 72 -0.15 20.80 23.09
C ILE A 72 -1.24 19.78 22.68
N ILE A 73 -1.59 18.84 23.57
CA ILE A 73 -2.66 17.86 23.30
C ILE A 73 -4.00 18.58 23.04
N LEU A 74 -4.31 19.60 23.80
CA LEU A 74 -5.54 20.36 23.62
C LEU A 74 -5.56 21.09 22.27
N ILE A 75 -4.45 21.68 21.85
CA ILE A 75 -4.33 22.34 20.53
C ILE A 75 -4.49 21.31 19.40
N ILE A 76 -3.84 20.15 19.52
CA ILE A 76 -3.98 19.06 18.54
C ILE A 76 -5.43 18.56 18.50
N GLY A 77 -6.06 18.36 19.67
CA GLY A 77 -7.45 17.94 19.74
C GLY A 77 -8.41 18.92 19.09
N ILE A 78 -8.22 20.22 19.31
CA ILE A 78 -9.01 21.27 18.65
C ILE A 78 -8.76 21.25 17.13
N ALA A 79 -7.50 21.12 16.68
CA ALA A 79 -7.17 21.08 15.27
C ALA A 79 -7.83 19.89 14.56
N ILE A 80 -7.82 18.70 15.17
CA ILE A 80 -8.49 17.50 14.66
C ILE A 80 -10.02 17.71 14.65
N PHE A 81 -10.58 18.26 15.71
CA PHE A 81 -12.02 18.47 15.81
C PHE A 81 -12.55 19.47 14.78
N VAL A 82 -11.79 20.55 14.52
CA VAL A 82 -12.19 21.60 13.55
C VAL A 82 -11.95 21.19 12.10
N ASN A 83 -10.86 20.48 11.82
CA ASN A 83 -10.47 20.14 10.45
C ASN A 83 -10.83 18.70 10.04
N GLY A 84 -11.07 17.80 11.00
CA GLY A 84 -11.40 16.39 10.72
C GLY A 84 -12.54 16.21 9.72
N PRO A 85 -13.70 16.88 9.90
CA PRO A 85 -14.82 16.76 8.97
C PRO A 85 -14.50 17.22 7.54
N LYS A 86 -13.62 18.23 7.39
CA LYS A 86 -13.21 18.72 6.06
C LYS A 86 -12.28 17.72 5.34
N TRP A 87 -11.36 17.12 6.06
CA TRP A 87 -10.46 16.11 5.48
C TRP A 87 -11.23 14.86 5.04
N GLU A 88 -12.20 14.41 5.85
CA GLU A 88 -13.07 13.29 5.46
C GLU A 88 -13.93 13.59 4.22
N GLU A 89 -14.34 14.83 4.04
CA GLU A 89 -15.11 15.23 2.87
C GLU A 89 -14.24 15.35 1.62
N GLU A 90 -13.04 15.92 1.75
CA GLU A 90 -12.03 15.97 0.67
C GLU A 90 -11.62 14.57 0.23
N ASP A 91 -11.35 13.66 1.18
CA ASP A 91 -11.02 12.26 0.88
C ASP A 91 -12.16 11.55 0.17
N ARG A 92 -13.41 11.75 0.60
CA ARG A 92 -14.60 11.18 -0.06
C ARG A 92 -14.76 11.72 -1.48
N GLN A 93 -14.54 13.01 -1.69
CA GLN A 93 -14.61 13.61 -3.02
C GLN A 93 -13.49 13.08 -3.94
N GLN A 94 -12.28 12.92 -3.41
CA GLN A 94 -11.16 12.33 -4.17
C GLN A 94 -11.43 10.87 -4.52
N GLN A 95 -11.93 10.07 -3.59
CA GLN A 95 -12.30 8.67 -3.82
C GLN A 95 -13.44 8.56 -4.86
N ALA A 96 -14.46 9.41 -4.76
CA ALA A 96 -15.54 9.44 -5.74
C ALA A 96 -15.03 9.84 -7.14
N ALA A 97 -14.15 10.82 -7.23
CA ALA A 97 -13.55 11.22 -8.52
C ALA A 97 -12.66 10.12 -9.11
N GLU A 98 -11.90 9.41 -8.28
CA GLU A 98 -11.08 8.27 -8.73
C GLU A 98 -11.97 7.11 -9.20
N GLN A 99 -13.06 6.82 -8.49
CA GLN A 99 -14.01 5.77 -8.88
C GLN A 99 -14.65 6.08 -10.25
N VAL A 100 -15.01 7.34 -10.50
CA VAL A 100 -15.53 7.76 -11.82
C VAL A 100 -14.50 7.54 -12.93
N LYS A 101 -13.21 7.80 -12.67
CA LYS A 101 -12.15 7.51 -13.65
C LYS A 101 -12.03 6.01 -13.90
N ILE A 102 -12.04 5.19 -12.86
CA ILE A 102 -12.00 3.72 -12.95
C ILE A 102 -13.19 3.19 -13.75
N ASP A 103 -14.40 3.69 -13.50
CA ASP A 103 -15.60 3.29 -14.22
C ASP A 103 -15.55 3.66 -15.70
N ASN A 104 -15.04 4.85 -16.03
CA ASN A 104 -14.86 5.30 -17.41
C ASN A 104 -13.81 4.46 -18.15
N ALA A 105 -12.65 4.19 -17.54
CA ALA A 105 -11.62 3.34 -18.10
C ALA A 105 -12.14 1.90 -18.30
N SER A 106 -12.89 1.38 -17.34
CA SER A 106 -13.54 0.07 -17.42
C SER A 106 -14.56 0.00 -18.56
N LYS A 107 -15.35 1.05 -18.74
CA LYS A 107 -16.31 1.15 -19.86
C LYS A 107 -15.57 1.18 -21.20
N ASP A 108 -14.46 1.91 -21.30
CA ASP A 108 -13.66 1.97 -22.52
C ASP A 108 -13.06 0.61 -22.86
N LEU A 109 -12.49 -0.09 -21.87
CA LEU A 109 -11.98 -1.45 -22.02
C LEU A 109 -13.08 -2.42 -22.50
N ARG A 110 -14.26 -2.43 -21.85
CA ARG A 110 -15.39 -3.26 -22.28
C ARG A 110 -15.83 -2.96 -23.71
N ASN A 111 -15.87 -1.69 -24.09
CA ASN A 111 -16.22 -1.30 -25.46
C ASN A 111 -15.17 -1.74 -26.48
N TYR A 112 -13.89 -1.73 -26.11
CA TYR A 112 -12.83 -2.28 -26.95
C TYR A 112 -13.02 -3.79 -27.12
N CYS A 113 -13.18 -4.53 -26.02
CA CYS A 113 -13.37 -5.98 -26.04
C CYS A 113 -14.59 -6.38 -26.90
N ARG A 114 -15.71 -5.68 -26.77
CA ARG A 114 -16.88 -5.93 -27.62
C ARG A 114 -16.60 -5.74 -29.10
N ARG A 115 -15.85 -4.70 -29.47
CA ARG A 115 -15.53 -4.43 -30.88
C ARG A 115 -14.50 -5.40 -31.45
N ALA A 116 -13.55 -5.83 -30.66
CA ALA A 116 -12.44 -6.66 -31.11
C ALA A 116 -12.77 -8.16 -31.11
N TYR A 117 -13.59 -8.61 -30.14
CA TYR A 117 -13.80 -10.04 -29.86
C TYR A 117 -15.25 -10.43 -29.62
N GLY A 118 -16.19 -9.53 -29.60
CA GLY A 118 -17.56 -9.84 -29.29
C GLY A 118 -18.51 -9.48 -30.40
N GLY A 119 -19.36 -10.40 -30.75
CA GLY A 119 -20.51 -10.17 -31.61
C GLY A 119 -21.55 -9.25 -30.96
N GLU A 120 -22.60 -9.03 -31.70
CA GLU A 120 -23.80 -8.30 -31.32
C GLU A 120 -24.36 -8.83 -30.00
N SER A 121 -24.62 -7.95 -29.08
CA SER A 121 -25.34 -8.17 -27.85
C SER A 121 -24.51 -8.56 -26.61
N ASP A 122 -25.18 -8.64 -25.52
CA ASP A 122 -24.82 -8.81 -24.13
C ASP A 122 -23.94 -10.04 -23.77
N LYS A 123 -23.40 -10.74 -24.74
CA LYS A 123 -22.47 -11.85 -24.59
C LYS A 123 -21.06 -11.36 -24.85
N PRO A 124 -20.32 -10.97 -23.82
CA PRO A 124 -18.97 -10.50 -24.04
C PRO A 124 -18.03 -11.68 -24.23
N MET A 125 -17.32 -11.68 -25.37
CA MET A 125 -16.07 -12.40 -25.55
C MET A 125 -16.16 -13.94 -25.64
N ASP A 126 -17.13 -14.46 -26.38
CA ASP A 126 -17.23 -15.91 -26.66
C ASP A 126 -15.96 -16.48 -27.31
N GLU A 127 -15.15 -15.65 -27.98
CA GLU A 127 -13.87 -16.06 -28.59
C GLU A 127 -12.71 -16.14 -27.57
N LEU A 128 -12.83 -15.47 -26.41
CA LEU A 128 -11.82 -15.46 -25.38
C LEU A 128 -11.92 -16.62 -24.40
N LEU A 129 -13.14 -17.07 -24.14
CA LEU A 129 -13.42 -18.15 -23.21
C LEU A 129 -14.60 -18.99 -23.72
N PRO A 130 -14.61 -20.31 -23.48
CA PRO A 130 -15.77 -21.15 -23.75
C PRO A 130 -17.03 -20.60 -23.03
N TYR A 131 -18.18 -20.80 -23.63
CA TYR A 131 -19.50 -20.30 -23.20
C TYR A 131 -19.89 -20.61 -21.75
N GLU A 132 -19.37 -21.65 -21.19
CA GLU A 132 -19.60 -22.13 -19.83
C GLU A 132 -18.95 -21.22 -18.76
N TYR A 133 -18.00 -20.36 -19.15
CA TYR A 133 -17.24 -19.52 -18.22
C TYR A 133 -17.60 -18.03 -18.37
N MET A 134 -18.88 -17.73 -18.18
CA MET A 134 -19.39 -16.38 -18.37
C MET A 134 -18.64 -15.33 -17.57
N ILE A 135 -18.19 -14.28 -18.26
CA ILE A 135 -17.62 -13.10 -17.61
C ILE A 135 -18.77 -12.28 -17.02
N SER A 136 -18.86 -12.28 -15.68
CA SER A 136 -19.87 -11.52 -14.94
C SER A 136 -19.44 -10.06 -14.69
N LYS A 137 -18.12 -9.81 -14.64
CA LYS A 137 -17.56 -8.48 -14.48
C LYS A 137 -16.22 -8.38 -15.20
N LEU A 138 -16.02 -7.24 -15.88
CA LEU A 138 -14.75 -6.87 -16.49
C LEU A 138 -14.50 -5.38 -16.31
N GLY A 139 -13.37 -5.01 -15.76
CA GLY A 139 -12.99 -3.61 -15.60
C GLY A 139 -11.77 -3.41 -14.74
N PHE A 140 -11.30 -2.20 -14.70
CA PHE A 140 -10.22 -1.80 -13.81
C PHE A 140 -10.69 -1.84 -12.35
N ILE A 141 -9.85 -2.32 -11.45
CA ILE A 141 -10.02 -2.22 -9.99
C ILE A 141 -9.10 -1.14 -9.40
N ASN A 142 -8.06 -0.79 -10.12
CA ASN A 142 -7.18 0.34 -9.86
C ASN A 142 -6.55 0.79 -11.20
N ARG A 143 -5.62 1.76 -11.16
CA ARG A 143 -4.98 2.30 -12.39
C ARG A 143 -4.13 1.32 -13.18
N TYR A 144 -3.81 0.16 -12.62
CA TYR A 144 -2.84 -0.79 -13.18
C TYR A 144 -3.38 -2.20 -13.35
N THR A 145 -4.49 -2.53 -12.70
CA THR A 145 -5.02 -3.89 -12.63
C THR A 145 -6.44 -3.96 -13.16
N VAL A 146 -6.68 -4.92 -14.01
CA VAL A 146 -8.01 -5.26 -14.54
C VAL A 146 -8.50 -6.52 -13.84
N GLU A 147 -9.71 -6.49 -13.30
CA GLU A 147 -10.42 -7.67 -12.79
C GLU A 147 -11.28 -8.26 -13.90
N MET A 148 -11.17 -9.57 -14.07
CA MET A 148 -12.09 -10.39 -14.86
C MET A 148 -12.76 -11.40 -13.92
N ARG A 149 -14.05 -11.21 -13.65
CA ARG A 149 -14.82 -12.11 -12.78
C ARG A 149 -15.55 -13.13 -13.62
N LEU A 150 -15.28 -14.40 -13.34
CA LEU A 150 -15.88 -15.52 -14.04
C LEU A 150 -16.89 -16.24 -13.14
N GLN A 151 -17.88 -16.90 -13.76
CA GLN A 151 -18.80 -17.80 -13.05
C GLN A 151 -18.20 -19.21 -13.00
N ILE A 152 -17.16 -19.37 -12.18
CA ILE A 152 -16.39 -20.60 -12.00
C ILE A 152 -16.31 -20.97 -10.52
N ASP A 153 -16.00 -22.23 -10.24
CA ASP A 153 -15.83 -22.75 -8.89
C ASP A 153 -14.37 -22.58 -8.43
N TYR A 154 -14.21 -22.02 -7.23
CA TYR A 154 -12.89 -21.72 -6.65
C TYR A 154 -12.01 -22.97 -6.47
N ASP A 155 -12.61 -24.09 -6.10
CA ASP A 155 -11.87 -25.30 -5.74
C ASP A 155 -11.51 -26.18 -6.96
N THR A 156 -12.28 -26.11 -8.04
CA THR A 156 -12.17 -27.02 -9.18
C THR A 156 -11.63 -26.40 -10.45
N ASP A 157 -11.80 -25.07 -10.65
CA ASP A 157 -11.60 -24.42 -11.94
C ASP A 157 -10.34 -23.53 -11.99
N LYS A 158 -9.33 -23.84 -11.15
CA LYS A 158 -8.11 -23.03 -11.06
C LYS A 158 -7.34 -22.96 -12.38
N ASP A 159 -7.23 -24.09 -13.07
CA ASP A 159 -6.52 -24.16 -14.36
C ASP A 159 -7.22 -23.30 -15.43
N ILE A 160 -8.54 -23.21 -15.35
CA ILE A 160 -9.34 -22.35 -16.22
C ILE A 160 -9.07 -20.89 -15.93
N ALA A 161 -8.99 -20.51 -14.65
CA ALA A 161 -8.67 -19.15 -14.25
C ALA A 161 -7.26 -18.72 -14.69
N GLU A 162 -6.27 -19.62 -14.56
CA GLU A 162 -4.89 -19.37 -15.02
C GLU A 162 -4.83 -19.19 -16.54
N TYR A 163 -5.51 -20.06 -17.29
CA TYR A 163 -5.62 -19.94 -18.75
C TYR A 163 -6.30 -18.64 -19.16
N ALA A 164 -7.41 -18.30 -18.51
CA ALA A 164 -8.15 -17.08 -18.77
C ALA A 164 -7.29 -15.83 -18.52
N ALA A 165 -6.55 -15.80 -17.41
CA ALA A 165 -5.65 -14.69 -17.06
C ALA A 165 -4.56 -14.50 -18.12
N ASP A 166 -3.85 -15.56 -18.50
CA ASP A 166 -2.76 -15.47 -19.48
C ASP A 166 -3.28 -15.12 -20.87
N ASN A 167 -4.36 -15.73 -21.32
CA ASN A 167 -4.96 -15.47 -22.62
C ASN A 167 -5.48 -14.03 -22.74
N PHE A 168 -6.22 -13.56 -21.74
CA PHE A 168 -6.71 -12.18 -21.69
C PHE A 168 -5.54 -11.17 -21.63
N GLY A 169 -4.55 -11.43 -20.78
CA GLY A 169 -3.37 -10.58 -20.65
C GLY A 169 -2.62 -10.41 -21.97
N ARG A 170 -2.50 -11.49 -22.76
CA ARG A 170 -1.86 -11.46 -24.08
C ARG A 170 -2.72 -10.77 -25.14
N LEU A 171 -4.01 -11.11 -25.24
CA LEU A 171 -4.87 -10.58 -26.29
C LEU A 171 -5.15 -9.08 -26.13
N ILE A 172 -5.43 -8.66 -24.90
CA ILE A 172 -5.75 -7.26 -24.64
C ILE A 172 -4.49 -6.41 -24.57
N GLY A 173 -3.41 -6.91 -23.98
CA GLY A 173 -2.14 -6.17 -23.89
C GLY A 173 -1.54 -5.85 -25.27
N CYS A 174 -1.77 -6.71 -26.26
CA CYS A 174 -1.33 -6.46 -27.63
C CYS A 174 -2.10 -5.33 -28.33
N GLY A 175 -3.41 -5.22 -28.12
CA GLY A 175 -4.27 -4.38 -28.96
C GLY A 175 -4.93 -3.19 -28.27
N TYR A 176 -5.08 -3.21 -26.97
CA TYR A 176 -5.75 -2.16 -26.20
C TYR A 176 -4.77 -1.19 -25.58
N LYS A 177 -5.06 0.10 -25.71
CA LYS A 177 -4.37 1.17 -24.97
C LYS A 177 -5.43 2.02 -24.27
N PRO A 178 -5.34 2.18 -22.94
CA PRO A 178 -6.24 3.07 -22.22
C PRO A 178 -6.21 4.48 -22.81
N LYS A 179 -7.37 5.11 -22.93
CA LYS A 179 -7.47 6.48 -23.41
C LYS A 179 -7.01 7.50 -22.38
N ASP A 180 -7.26 7.20 -21.11
CA ASP A 180 -6.79 8.01 -19.99
C ASP A 180 -5.34 7.63 -19.69
N PRO A 181 -4.37 8.57 -19.79
CA PRO A 181 -2.96 8.31 -19.56
C PRO A 181 -2.62 7.94 -18.10
N ASP A 182 -3.54 8.19 -17.17
CA ASP A 182 -3.39 7.79 -15.77
C ASP A 182 -3.53 6.27 -15.58
N PHE A 183 -4.02 5.55 -16.60
CA PHE A 183 -4.19 4.09 -16.57
C PHE A 183 -3.16 3.40 -17.44
N SER A 184 -2.68 2.26 -16.95
CA SER A 184 -1.82 1.37 -17.70
C SER A 184 -2.18 -0.09 -17.45
N LEU A 185 -1.91 -0.95 -18.43
CA LEU A 185 -2.14 -2.39 -18.33
C LEU A 185 -0.91 -3.05 -17.72
N MET A 186 -0.95 -3.39 -16.43
CA MET A 186 0.14 -4.14 -15.80
C MET A 186 -0.27 -5.57 -15.49
N ASN A 187 -1.40 -5.76 -14.82
CA ASN A 187 -1.86 -7.08 -14.40
C ASN A 187 -3.35 -7.29 -14.67
N VAL A 188 -3.69 -8.54 -14.98
CA VAL A 188 -5.07 -9.03 -14.93
C VAL A 188 -5.23 -9.97 -13.75
N GLU A 189 -6.31 -9.81 -13.01
CA GLU A 189 -6.75 -10.69 -11.93
C GLU A 189 -8.03 -11.38 -12.35
N VAL A 190 -8.07 -12.70 -12.21
CA VAL A 190 -9.26 -13.51 -12.43
C VAL A 190 -9.83 -13.89 -11.08
N THR A 191 -11.10 -13.58 -10.88
CA THR A 191 -11.84 -13.91 -9.66
C THR A 191 -13.02 -14.82 -9.97
N ASP A 192 -13.44 -15.61 -8.97
CA ASP A 192 -14.67 -16.39 -9.03
C ASP A 192 -15.93 -15.51 -8.93
N GLY A 193 -17.11 -16.09 -8.98
CA GLY A 193 -18.38 -15.37 -8.84
C GLY A 193 -18.54 -14.64 -7.52
N ALA A 194 -17.88 -15.08 -6.46
CA ALA A 194 -17.86 -14.44 -5.13
C ALA A 194 -16.81 -13.32 -5.01
N GLY A 195 -15.86 -13.23 -5.95
CA GLY A 195 -14.78 -12.26 -5.95
C GLY A 195 -13.49 -12.73 -5.28
N ASN A 196 -13.34 -14.05 -5.05
CA ASN A 196 -12.10 -14.60 -4.56
C ASN A 196 -11.08 -14.66 -5.70
N LEU A 197 -9.85 -14.23 -5.43
CA LEU A 197 -8.77 -14.28 -6.41
C LEU A 197 -8.38 -15.72 -6.71
N MET A 198 -8.45 -16.11 -7.98
CA MET A 198 -8.11 -17.45 -8.46
C MET A 198 -6.78 -17.47 -9.20
N ALA A 199 -6.54 -16.49 -10.06
CA ALA A 199 -5.35 -16.38 -10.87
C ALA A 199 -4.99 -14.92 -11.15
N HIS A 200 -3.73 -14.68 -11.49
CA HIS A 200 -3.26 -13.40 -12.02
C HIS A 200 -2.20 -13.62 -13.09
N ALA A 201 -2.13 -12.70 -14.05
CA ALA A 201 -1.10 -12.70 -15.09
C ALA A 201 -0.71 -11.26 -15.44
N PRO A 202 0.52 -11.01 -15.92
CA PRO A 202 0.88 -9.71 -16.47
C PRO A 202 0.23 -9.54 -17.84
N PHE A 203 -0.11 -8.29 -18.19
CA PHE A 203 -0.39 -7.94 -19.57
C PHE A 203 0.90 -8.05 -20.38
N ARG A 204 0.77 -8.49 -21.64
CA ARG A 204 1.90 -8.72 -22.54
C ARG A 204 1.69 -7.96 -23.85
N ASP A 205 2.77 -7.48 -24.43
CA ASP A 205 2.76 -6.90 -25.76
C ASP A 205 2.56 -7.97 -26.86
N CYS A 206 2.52 -7.53 -28.12
CA CYS A 206 2.36 -8.43 -29.28
C CYS A 206 3.51 -9.42 -29.47
N HIS A 207 4.63 -9.20 -28.80
CA HIS A 207 5.81 -10.08 -28.80
C HIS A 207 5.86 -10.99 -27.57
N GLY A 208 4.84 -10.92 -26.69
CA GLY A 208 4.74 -11.71 -25.47
C GLY A 208 5.58 -11.19 -24.31
N GLN A 209 6.13 -9.98 -24.40
CA GLN A 209 6.86 -9.35 -23.30
C GLN A 209 5.89 -8.65 -22.34
N PRO A 210 6.13 -8.70 -21.02
CA PRO A 210 5.35 -7.93 -20.06
C PRO A 210 5.39 -6.43 -20.40
N LEU A 211 4.21 -5.77 -20.28
CA LEU A 211 4.05 -4.34 -20.52
C LEU A 211 4.64 -3.51 -19.38
#